data_42444dc33bc8300e6a94c34a045c0786
#
_entry.id   42444dc33bc8300e6a94c34a045c0786
#
_cell.length_a   1.000
_cell.length_b   1.000
_cell.length_c   1.000
_cell.angle_alpha   90.00
_cell.angle_beta   90.00
_cell.angle_gamma   90.00
#
_symmetry.space_group_name_H-M   'P 1'
#
loop_
_entity.id
_entity.type
_entity.pdbx_description
1 polymer ?
#
loop_
_entity_poly.entity_id
_entity_poly.type
_entity_poly.pdbx_seq_one_letter_code
_entity_poly.pdbx_strand_id
1 'polypeptide(L)'
;MDSDILVVDDSAAIRKILTRVLRQTGMAIQTIHEAGDGQDALAVMAQHRVDLVLSDINMPKMDGLQLLASLKASPQWHSIPVVMITTEGGETKVAEAVRLGAAGYVRKPFTADQIKEKLVGILQPAITL
;
A
#
# COMPACT_ATOMS: atom_id res chain seq x y z
N MET A 1 -12.87 7.64 11.27
CA MET A 1 -13.13 6.27 10.98
C MET A 1 -11.87 5.48 10.91
N ASP A 2 -11.88 4.31 11.48
CA ASP A 2 -10.71 3.47 11.47
C ASP A 2 -10.55 2.80 10.11
N SER A 3 -9.33 2.65 9.69
CA SER A 3 -9.01 2.12 8.38
C SER A 3 -8.39 0.73 8.46
N ASP A 4 -8.69 -0.10 7.48
CA ASP A 4 -8.07 -1.40 7.34
C ASP A 4 -7.05 -1.32 6.21
N ILE A 5 -5.82 -1.71 6.51
CA ILE A 5 -4.69 -1.56 5.59
C ILE A 5 -4.14 -2.93 5.21
N LEU A 6 -3.79 -3.10 3.95
CA LEU A 6 -3.12 -4.30 3.47
C LEU A 6 -1.68 -3.94 3.12
N VAL A 7 -0.74 -4.66 3.72
CA VAL A 7 0.69 -4.50 3.46
C VAL A 7 1.15 -5.69 2.63
N VAL A 8 1.75 -5.43 1.47
CA VAL A 8 2.17 -6.47 0.55
C VAL A 8 3.68 -6.37 0.32
N ASP A 9 4.41 -7.38 0.71
CA ASP A 9 5.87 -7.44 0.55
C ASP A 9 6.27 -8.90 0.74
N ASP A 10 7.20 -9.39 -0.09
CA ASP A 10 7.61 -10.78 0.01
C ASP A 10 8.53 -11.04 1.20
N SER A 11 8.99 -9.99 1.88
CA SER A 11 9.81 -10.13 3.09
C SER A 11 8.94 -10.00 4.33
N ALA A 12 8.83 -11.07 5.10
CA ALA A 12 8.09 -11.02 6.36
C ALA A 12 8.68 -9.99 7.31
N ALA A 13 10.02 -9.82 7.28
CA ALA A 13 10.68 -8.84 8.15
C ALA A 13 10.24 -7.42 7.79
N ILE A 14 10.17 -7.11 6.50
CA ILE A 14 9.73 -5.78 6.06
C ILE A 14 8.27 -5.57 6.43
N ARG A 15 7.42 -6.59 6.28
CA ARG A 15 6.01 -6.46 6.68
C ARG A 15 5.89 -6.12 8.16
N LYS A 16 6.71 -6.74 9.00
CA LYS A 16 6.69 -6.43 10.43
C LYS A 16 7.13 -5.00 10.71
N ILE A 17 8.16 -4.54 10.00
CA ILE A 17 8.62 -3.16 10.12
C ILE A 17 7.52 -2.20 9.71
N LEU A 18 6.87 -2.45 8.57
CA LEU A 18 5.78 -1.61 8.11
C LEU A 18 4.63 -1.57 9.09
N THR A 19 4.25 -2.72 9.64
CA THR A 19 3.19 -2.79 10.62
C THR A 19 3.52 -1.94 11.84
N ARG A 20 4.75 -2.05 12.34
CA ARG A 20 5.18 -1.26 13.49
C ARG A 20 5.15 0.23 13.17
N VAL A 21 5.70 0.59 12.00
CA VAL A 21 5.75 1.99 11.59
C VAL A 21 4.34 2.56 11.45
N LEU A 22 3.43 1.81 10.86
CA LEU A 22 2.05 2.26 10.72
C LEU A 22 1.41 2.51 12.07
N ARG A 23 1.65 1.63 13.04
CA ARG A 23 1.12 1.84 14.39
C ARG A 23 1.72 3.07 15.06
N GLN A 24 2.95 3.41 14.71
CA GLN A 24 3.61 4.58 15.29
C GLN A 24 3.14 5.89 14.71
N THR A 25 2.42 5.86 13.59
CA THR A 25 1.93 7.11 12.99
C THR A 25 0.87 7.80 13.81
N GLY A 26 0.21 7.08 14.70
CA GLY A 26 -0.91 7.64 15.45
C GLY A 26 -2.19 7.76 14.64
N MET A 27 -2.21 7.27 13.42
CA MET A 27 -3.41 7.30 12.58
C MET A 27 -4.41 6.26 13.07
N ALA A 28 -5.68 6.48 12.78
CA ALA A 28 -6.73 5.56 13.18
C ALA A 28 -6.74 4.34 12.28
N ILE A 29 -5.99 3.33 12.66
CA ILE A 29 -5.87 2.08 11.90
C ILE A 29 -6.47 0.97 12.73
N GLN A 30 -7.44 0.27 12.15
CA GLN A 30 -8.11 -0.81 12.85
C GLN A 30 -7.37 -2.13 12.66
N THR A 31 -7.19 -2.57 11.41
CA THR A 31 -6.58 -3.85 11.11
C THR A 31 -5.49 -3.67 10.07
N ILE A 32 -4.39 -4.40 10.22
CA ILE A 32 -3.34 -4.44 9.21
C ILE A 32 -3.23 -5.88 8.76
N HIS A 33 -3.61 -6.13 7.51
CA HIS A 33 -3.47 -7.44 6.88
C HIS A 33 -2.13 -7.51 6.17
N GLU A 34 -1.60 -8.70 5.99
CA GLU A 34 -0.32 -8.90 5.31
C GLU A 34 -0.47 -9.90 4.18
N ALA A 35 0.28 -9.69 3.12
CA ALA A 35 0.35 -10.61 1.98
C ALA A 35 1.78 -10.66 1.48
N GLY A 36 2.20 -11.82 0.95
CA GLY A 36 3.57 -12.03 0.50
C GLY A 36 3.79 -11.73 -0.98
N ASP A 37 2.74 -11.58 -1.76
CA ASP A 37 2.83 -11.23 -3.18
C ASP A 37 1.47 -10.75 -3.65
N GLY A 38 1.39 -10.40 -4.93
CA GLY A 38 0.14 -9.84 -5.46
C GLY A 38 -1.00 -10.83 -5.48
N GLN A 39 -0.74 -12.12 -5.68
CA GLN A 39 -1.80 -13.12 -5.67
C GLN A 39 -2.39 -13.28 -4.27
N ASP A 40 -1.52 -13.33 -3.26
CA ASP A 40 -1.97 -13.37 -1.87
C ASP A 40 -2.77 -12.12 -1.54
N ALA A 41 -2.33 -10.96 -2.03
CA ALA A 41 -3.04 -9.71 -1.78
C ALA A 41 -4.47 -9.77 -2.31
N LEU A 42 -4.66 -10.29 -3.52
CA LEU A 42 -5.99 -10.41 -4.09
C LEU A 42 -6.86 -11.35 -3.26
N ALA A 43 -6.26 -12.44 -2.74
CA ALA A 43 -7.00 -13.37 -1.89
C ALA A 43 -7.45 -12.70 -0.59
N VAL A 44 -6.57 -11.88 0.01
CA VAL A 44 -6.92 -11.15 1.22
C VAL A 44 -8.06 -10.18 0.94
N MET A 45 -7.99 -9.46 -0.17
CA MET A 45 -9.00 -8.46 -0.50
C MET A 45 -10.35 -9.10 -0.83
N ALA A 46 -10.35 -10.35 -1.28
CA ALA A 46 -11.59 -11.07 -1.54
C ALA A 46 -12.32 -11.44 -0.25
N GLN A 47 -11.61 -11.47 0.87
CA GLN A 47 -12.19 -11.93 2.14
C GLN A 47 -12.29 -10.84 3.19
N HIS A 48 -11.61 -9.72 3.00
CA HIS A 48 -11.57 -8.66 4.01
C HIS A 48 -11.74 -7.31 3.36
N ARG A 49 -12.33 -6.39 4.10
CA ARG A 49 -12.39 -5.00 3.66
C ARG A 49 -11.00 -4.39 3.76
N VAL A 50 -10.60 -3.66 2.74
CA VAL A 50 -9.32 -2.97 2.72
C VAL A 50 -9.55 -1.55 2.24
N ASP A 51 -9.02 -0.59 2.97
CA ASP A 51 -9.17 0.83 2.65
C ASP A 51 -7.93 1.41 1.99
N LEU A 52 -6.79 0.76 2.13
CA LEU A 52 -5.53 1.22 1.56
C LEU A 52 -4.60 0.03 1.37
N VAL A 53 -3.88 0.02 0.25
CA VAL A 53 -2.87 -1.01 -0.02
C VAL A 53 -1.51 -0.33 -0.05
N LEU A 54 -0.56 -0.87 0.72
CA LEU A 54 0.85 -0.51 0.65
C LEU A 54 1.58 -1.70 0.07
N SER A 55 2.18 -1.55 -1.10
CA SER A 55 2.77 -2.69 -1.81
C SER A 55 4.18 -2.40 -2.28
N ASP A 56 5.08 -3.35 -2.01
CA ASP A 56 6.37 -3.38 -2.67
C ASP A 56 6.16 -3.54 -4.17
N ILE A 57 7.13 -3.14 -4.97
CA ILE A 57 7.04 -3.29 -6.41
C ILE A 57 7.58 -4.65 -6.84
N ASN A 58 8.73 -5.06 -6.31
CA ASN A 58 9.38 -6.28 -6.77
C ASN A 58 9.01 -7.46 -5.87
N MET A 59 8.19 -8.35 -6.38
CA MET A 59 7.74 -9.53 -5.66
C MET A 59 7.60 -10.68 -6.63
N PRO A 60 7.70 -11.95 -6.14
CA PRO A 60 7.51 -13.10 -7.03
C PRO A 60 6.04 -13.27 -7.41
N LYS A 61 5.80 -14.10 -8.38
CA LYS A 61 4.47 -14.47 -8.86
C LYS A 61 3.73 -13.30 -9.48
N MET A 62 3.28 -12.36 -8.68
CA MET A 62 2.64 -11.14 -9.18
C MET A 62 3.30 -9.97 -8.48
N ASP A 63 3.96 -9.09 -9.21
CA ASP A 63 4.66 -7.95 -8.62
C ASP A 63 3.68 -6.81 -8.33
N GLY A 64 4.22 -5.73 -7.75
CA GLY A 64 3.39 -4.62 -7.32
C GLY A 64 2.72 -3.87 -8.46
N LEU A 65 3.37 -3.78 -9.62
CA LEU A 65 2.77 -3.11 -10.76
C LEU A 65 1.64 -3.93 -11.34
N GLN A 66 1.82 -5.25 -11.40
CA GLN A 66 0.75 -6.15 -11.84
C GLN A 66 -0.43 -6.12 -10.88
N LEU A 67 -0.15 -6.10 -9.58
CA LEU A 67 -1.21 -5.98 -8.59
C LEU A 67 -1.97 -4.68 -8.76
N LEU A 68 -1.25 -3.58 -8.93
CA LEU A 68 -1.88 -2.27 -9.12
C LEU A 68 -2.79 -2.29 -10.35
N ALA A 69 -2.29 -2.82 -11.46
CA ALA A 69 -3.10 -2.91 -12.68
C ALA A 69 -4.36 -3.75 -12.46
N SER A 70 -4.22 -4.86 -11.74
CA SER A 70 -5.36 -5.73 -11.46
C SER A 70 -6.40 -5.01 -10.61
N LEU A 71 -5.95 -4.26 -9.60
CA LEU A 71 -6.88 -3.55 -8.74
C LEU A 71 -7.59 -2.44 -9.50
N LYS A 72 -6.87 -1.70 -10.34
CA LYS A 72 -7.47 -0.60 -11.09
C LYS A 72 -8.43 -1.09 -12.16
N ALA A 73 -8.27 -2.32 -12.63
CA ALA A 73 -9.19 -2.91 -13.59
C ALA A 73 -10.43 -3.50 -12.92
N SER A 74 -10.47 -3.58 -11.62
CA SER A 74 -11.58 -4.21 -10.89
C SER A 74 -12.67 -3.20 -10.58
N PRO A 75 -13.93 -3.47 -10.96
CA PRO A 75 -15.03 -2.59 -10.57
C PRO A 75 -15.19 -2.50 -9.06
N GLN A 76 -14.77 -3.54 -8.35
CA GLN A 76 -14.93 -3.61 -6.91
C GLN A 76 -13.84 -2.85 -6.16
N TRP A 77 -12.62 -2.83 -6.70
CA TRP A 77 -11.47 -2.33 -5.96
C TRP A 77 -10.76 -1.13 -6.58
N HIS A 78 -11.21 -0.64 -7.73
CA HIS A 78 -10.46 0.39 -8.46
C HIS A 78 -10.34 1.70 -7.68
N SER A 79 -11.22 1.96 -6.73
CA SER A 79 -11.17 3.20 -5.98
C SER A 79 -10.32 3.11 -4.71
N ILE A 80 -9.82 1.91 -4.37
CA ILE A 80 -8.96 1.75 -3.20
C ILE A 80 -7.58 2.31 -3.53
N PRO A 81 -7.08 3.26 -2.74
CA PRO A 81 -5.76 3.83 -3.02
C PRO A 81 -4.66 2.81 -2.80
N VAL A 82 -3.66 2.84 -3.68
CA VAL A 82 -2.49 1.97 -3.62
C VAL A 82 -1.26 2.85 -3.56
N VAL A 83 -0.46 2.69 -2.51
CA VAL A 83 0.80 3.41 -2.34
C VAL A 83 1.92 2.40 -2.53
N MET A 84 2.86 2.72 -3.43
CA MET A 84 3.97 1.82 -3.70
C MET A 84 5.12 2.08 -2.73
N ILE A 85 5.75 1.02 -2.29
CA ILE A 85 6.96 1.11 -1.47
C ILE A 85 8.10 0.66 -2.36
N THR A 86 9.11 1.49 -2.53
CA THR A 86 10.16 1.21 -3.50
C THR A 86 11.53 1.45 -2.90
N THR A 87 12.53 0.70 -3.40
CA THR A 87 13.93 0.99 -3.09
C THR A 87 14.43 2.05 -4.06
N GLU A 88 15.66 2.46 -3.89
CA GLU A 88 16.21 3.48 -4.76
C GLU A 88 16.28 2.99 -6.21
N GLY A 89 16.48 3.90 -7.12
CA GLY A 89 16.66 3.55 -8.52
C GLY A 89 15.41 3.14 -9.25
N GLY A 90 14.27 3.24 -8.62
CA GLY A 90 13.05 2.78 -9.24
C GLY A 90 12.28 3.83 -10.01
N GLU A 91 12.95 4.84 -10.55
CA GLU A 91 12.24 5.95 -11.18
C GLU A 91 11.36 5.53 -12.33
N THR A 92 11.84 4.61 -13.17
CA THR A 92 11.04 4.12 -14.28
C THR A 92 9.78 3.39 -13.79
N LYS A 93 9.94 2.57 -12.76
CA LYS A 93 8.81 1.84 -12.21
C LYS A 93 7.87 2.75 -11.45
N VAL A 94 8.40 3.77 -10.78
CA VAL A 94 7.55 4.74 -10.10
C VAL A 94 6.71 5.50 -11.12
N ALA A 95 7.32 5.91 -12.22
CA ALA A 95 6.58 6.62 -13.27
C ALA A 95 5.48 5.73 -13.84
N GLU A 96 5.77 4.45 -14.03
CA GLU A 96 4.76 3.52 -14.51
C GLU A 96 3.64 3.33 -13.50
N ALA A 97 3.98 3.25 -12.21
CA ALA A 97 2.97 3.12 -11.17
C ALA A 97 2.04 4.33 -11.14
N VAL A 98 2.60 5.52 -11.26
CA VAL A 98 1.79 6.74 -11.30
C VAL A 98 0.85 6.71 -12.50
N ARG A 99 1.37 6.31 -13.66
CA ARG A 99 0.55 6.23 -14.87
C ARG A 99 -0.56 5.20 -14.71
N LEU A 100 -0.32 4.12 -13.97
CA LEU A 100 -1.32 3.09 -13.72
C LEU A 100 -2.32 3.48 -12.63
N GLY A 101 -2.11 4.60 -11.97
CA GLY A 101 -3.08 5.09 -11.00
C GLY A 101 -2.70 4.94 -9.55
N ALA A 102 -1.42 4.74 -9.24
CA ALA A 102 -0.98 4.71 -7.83
C ALA A 102 -1.27 6.06 -7.18
N ALA A 103 -1.69 6.01 -5.91
CA ALA A 103 -1.97 7.22 -5.15
C ALA A 103 -0.70 7.91 -4.69
N GLY A 104 0.41 7.20 -4.65
CA GLY A 104 1.69 7.77 -4.26
C GLY A 104 2.74 6.69 -4.11
N TYR A 105 3.90 7.09 -3.61
CA TYR A 105 4.97 6.14 -3.34
C TYR A 105 5.81 6.62 -2.16
N VAL A 106 6.47 5.66 -1.51
CA VAL A 106 7.37 5.92 -0.40
C VAL A 106 8.66 5.14 -0.68
N ARG A 107 9.80 5.77 -0.43
CA ARG A 107 11.09 5.14 -0.71
C ARG A 107 11.64 4.47 0.55
N LYS A 108 12.19 3.28 0.39
CA LYS A 108 12.90 2.59 1.47
C LYS A 108 14.33 3.14 1.55
N PRO A 109 14.89 3.31 2.73
CA PRO A 109 14.25 3.17 4.04
C PRO A 109 13.32 4.34 4.33
N PHE A 110 12.33 4.11 5.17
CA PHE A 110 11.32 5.11 5.49
C PHE A 110 11.19 5.29 7.00
N THR A 111 10.65 6.43 7.41
CA THR A 111 10.35 6.69 8.81
C THR A 111 8.83 6.74 9.00
N ALA A 112 8.40 6.68 10.26
CA ALA A 112 6.99 6.80 10.57
C ALA A 112 6.44 8.15 10.08
N ASP A 113 7.23 9.22 10.20
CA ASP A 113 6.80 10.54 9.75
C ASP A 113 6.59 10.58 8.24
N GLN A 114 7.48 9.94 7.48
CA GLN A 114 7.35 9.92 6.03
C GLN A 114 6.10 9.15 5.60
N ILE A 115 5.84 8.01 6.25
CA ILE A 115 4.63 7.24 5.97
C ILE A 115 3.40 8.06 6.34
N LYS A 116 3.40 8.65 7.53
CA LYS A 116 2.26 9.44 7.99
C LYS A 116 1.96 10.59 7.03
N GLU A 117 3.00 11.30 6.63
CA GLU A 117 2.83 12.44 5.73
C GLU A 117 2.17 12.01 4.43
N LYS A 118 2.60 10.87 3.89
CA LYS A 118 2.04 10.37 2.65
C LYS A 118 0.59 9.91 2.81
N LEU A 119 0.26 9.27 3.92
CA LEU A 119 -1.04 8.66 4.09
C LEU A 119 -2.11 9.62 4.60
N VAL A 120 -1.73 10.67 5.31
CA VAL A 120 -2.71 11.60 5.86
C VAL A 120 -3.61 12.17 4.76
N GLY A 121 -3.03 12.56 3.65
CA GLY A 121 -3.81 13.13 2.56
C GLY A 121 -4.68 12.11 1.85
N ILE A 122 -4.41 10.82 2.05
CA ILE A 122 -5.12 9.75 1.37
C ILE A 122 -6.24 9.21 2.23
N LEU A 123 -5.95 8.91 3.50
CA LEU A 123 -6.92 8.28 4.39
C LEU A 123 -7.79 9.27 5.14
N GLN A 124 -7.31 10.50 5.30
CA GLN A 124 -8.09 11.50 6.00
C GLN A 124 -8.23 12.70 5.14
N PRO A 125 -8.92 12.56 4.06
CA PRO A 125 -9.05 13.63 3.14
C PRO A 125 -9.77 14.71 3.83
N ALA A 126 -9.45 15.70 3.81
CA ALA A 126 -10.24 16.72 4.14
C ALA A 126 -11.05 16.63 5.29
N ILE A 127 -10.63 16.49 6.21
CA ILE A 127 -11.38 16.53 7.28
C ILE A 127 -11.89 17.83 7.38
N THR A 128 -12.21 18.30 7.10
CA THR A 128 -12.60 19.37 7.21
C THR A 128 -13.17 20.05 7.90
N LEU A 129 -13.12 20.31 8.21
CA LEU A 129 -13.61 21.03 8.74
C LEU A 129 -14.32 21.61 8.74
#